data_dad1f4e2291c1775d210a10448f0ef14
#
_entry.id   dad1f4e2291c1775d210a10448f0ef14
#
_cell.length_a   1.000
_cell.length_b   1.000
_cell.length_c   1.000
_cell.angle_alpha   90.00
_cell.angle_beta   90.00
_cell.angle_gamma   90.00
#
_symmetry.space_group_name_H-M   'P 1'
#
loop_
_entity.id
_entity.type
_entity.pdbx_description
1 polymer ?
#
loop_
_entity_poly.entity_id
_entity_poly.type
_entity_poly.pdbx_seq_one_letter_code
_entity_poly.pdbx_strand_id
1 'polypeptide(L)'
;MEEKKRTIVMFGDSLTDYFPMEKLKDIDAQFINSGVAGDTIAEMGARLAYDVFPYKPDIIIMQGGANDFLMSLYPGARALAERLIRLARRIREQLPDTKIYIESMYPAYTKRIGLMPSWAEGKSNKEIQKINTEIQRLCKEDNFEYVDVFDK
;
A
#
# COMPACT_ATOMS: atom_id res chain seq x y z
N MET A 1 -3.55 -29.78 19.73
CA MET A 1 -4.19 -28.78 18.86
C MET A 1 -3.11 -27.88 18.29
N GLU A 2 -3.01 -27.85 16.99
CA GLU A 2 -2.11 -26.91 16.34
C GLU A 2 -2.67 -25.50 16.51
N GLU A 3 -1.86 -24.57 17.00
CA GLU A 3 -2.22 -23.17 16.98
C GLU A 3 -2.37 -22.71 15.52
N LYS A 4 -3.51 -22.09 15.21
CA LYS A 4 -3.73 -21.52 13.90
C LYS A 4 -2.76 -20.36 13.67
N LYS A 5 -1.95 -20.45 12.62
CA LYS A 5 -1.06 -19.35 12.22
C LYS A 5 -1.87 -18.11 11.87
N ARG A 6 -1.31 -16.94 12.20
CA ARG A 6 -1.87 -15.66 11.74
C ARG A 6 -1.82 -15.61 10.23
N THR A 7 -2.89 -15.11 9.64
CA THR A 7 -2.98 -14.84 8.21
C THR A 7 -2.71 -13.37 7.96
N ILE A 8 -1.72 -13.11 7.13
CA ILE A 8 -1.30 -11.76 6.76
C ILE A 8 -1.48 -11.61 5.25
N VAL A 9 -2.35 -10.69 4.84
CA VAL A 9 -2.50 -10.33 3.43
C VAL A 9 -1.62 -9.12 3.14
N MET A 10 -0.76 -9.26 2.14
CA MET A 10 0.02 -8.16 1.57
C MET A 10 -0.74 -7.65 0.35
N PHE A 11 -1.25 -6.43 0.44
CA PHE A 11 -2.16 -5.87 -0.54
C PHE A 11 -1.56 -4.61 -1.18
N GLY A 12 -1.36 -4.64 -2.49
CA GLY A 12 -0.72 -3.52 -3.16
C GLY A 12 -0.56 -3.67 -4.67
N ASP A 13 0.36 -2.90 -5.22
CA ASP A 13 0.70 -2.88 -6.64
C ASP A 13 1.93 -3.76 -6.96
N SER A 14 2.76 -3.35 -7.91
CA SER A 14 3.95 -4.10 -8.34
C SER A 14 4.97 -4.30 -7.21
N LEU A 15 5.09 -3.35 -6.28
CA LEU A 15 6.03 -3.48 -5.17
C LEU A 15 5.64 -4.65 -4.26
N THR A 16 4.36 -4.90 -4.10
CA THR A 16 3.85 -6.07 -3.39
C THR A 16 3.91 -7.32 -4.27
N ASP A 17 3.45 -7.23 -5.52
CA ASP A 17 3.41 -8.35 -6.46
C ASP A 17 4.79 -9.02 -6.60
N TYR A 18 5.83 -8.21 -6.77
CA TYR A 18 7.21 -8.69 -6.95
C TYR A 18 7.99 -8.86 -5.65
N PHE A 19 7.34 -8.74 -4.51
CA PHE A 19 8.02 -8.93 -3.22
C PHE A 19 8.58 -10.35 -3.12
N PRO A 20 9.85 -10.52 -2.74
CA PRO A 20 10.47 -11.84 -2.64
C PRO A 20 9.96 -12.60 -1.42
N MET A 21 8.91 -13.40 -1.60
CA MET A 21 8.20 -14.11 -0.54
C MET A 21 9.09 -15.07 0.25
N GLU A 22 10.18 -15.54 -0.34
CA GLU A 22 11.18 -16.39 0.34
C GLU A 22 11.84 -15.71 1.54
N LYS A 23 11.83 -14.38 1.59
CA LYS A 23 12.34 -13.63 2.74
C LYS A 23 11.46 -13.75 3.98
N LEU A 24 10.23 -14.21 3.80
CA LEU A 24 9.24 -14.35 4.87
C LEU A 24 9.17 -15.77 5.45
N LYS A 25 9.91 -16.70 4.91
CA LYS A 25 9.83 -18.15 5.24
C LYS A 25 10.07 -18.48 6.71
N ASP A 26 10.86 -17.66 7.39
CA ASP A 26 11.23 -17.89 8.80
C ASP A 26 10.28 -17.18 9.79
N ILE A 27 9.27 -16.50 9.28
CA ILE A 27 8.25 -15.83 10.08
C ILE A 27 7.07 -16.77 10.28
N ASP A 28 6.68 -17.00 11.52
CA ASP A 28 5.57 -17.90 11.86
C ASP A 28 4.22 -17.26 11.58
N ALA A 29 3.88 -17.17 10.29
CA ALA A 29 2.62 -16.65 9.79
C ALA A 29 2.35 -17.19 8.39
N GLN A 30 1.08 -17.17 7.99
CA GLN A 30 0.68 -17.45 6.62
C GLN A 30 0.61 -16.13 5.85
N PHE A 31 1.48 -15.95 4.88
CA PHE A 31 1.50 -14.76 4.03
C PHE A 31 0.78 -15.02 2.71
N ILE A 32 -0.10 -14.11 2.34
CA ILE A 32 -0.81 -14.12 1.06
C ILE A 32 -0.41 -12.86 0.31
N ASN A 33 0.19 -13.03 -0.86
CA ASN A 33 0.55 -11.92 -1.72
C ASN A 33 -0.63 -11.57 -2.63
N SER A 34 -1.29 -10.46 -2.33
CA SER A 34 -2.39 -9.89 -3.11
C SER A 34 -1.96 -8.61 -3.82
N GLY A 35 -0.72 -8.56 -4.27
CA GLY A 35 -0.20 -7.50 -5.12
C GLY A 35 -0.52 -7.75 -6.59
N VAL A 36 -0.84 -6.69 -7.33
CA VAL A 36 -1.02 -6.73 -8.79
C VAL A 36 -0.27 -5.56 -9.41
N ALA A 37 0.72 -5.90 -10.24
CA ALA A 37 1.53 -4.91 -10.93
C ALA A 37 0.67 -3.97 -11.78
N GLY A 38 0.93 -2.68 -11.67
CA GLY A 38 0.21 -1.65 -12.43
C GLY A 38 -1.06 -1.11 -11.78
N ASP A 39 -1.52 -1.70 -10.68
CA ASP A 39 -2.75 -1.28 -10.04
C ASP A 39 -2.71 0.15 -9.53
N THR A 40 -3.78 0.87 -9.82
CA THR A 40 -4.16 2.11 -9.14
C THR A 40 -4.93 1.78 -7.86
N ILE A 41 -5.16 2.77 -7.02
CA ILE A 41 -5.99 2.58 -5.80
C ILE A 41 -7.41 2.14 -6.17
N ALA A 42 -7.98 2.69 -7.25
CA ALA A 42 -9.31 2.29 -7.73
C ALA A 42 -9.37 0.81 -8.14
N GLU A 43 -8.35 0.34 -8.85
CA GLU A 43 -8.24 -1.06 -9.26
C GLU A 43 -8.04 -1.99 -8.06
N MET A 44 -7.24 -1.59 -7.07
CA MET A 44 -7.14 -2.31 -5.81
C MET A 44 -8.52 -2.44 -5.13
N GLY A 45 -9.28 -1.37 -5.08
CA GLY A 45 -10.63 -1.37 -4.51
C GLY A 45 -11.60 -2.30 -5.24
N ALA A 46 -11.45 -2.44 -6.55
CA ALA A 46 -12.31 -3.28 -7.36
C ALA A 46 -12.14 -4.79 -7.10
N ARG A 47 -11.00 -5.20 -6.53
CA ARG A 47 -10.70 -6.62 -6.30
C ARG A 47 -10.71 -7.05 -4.83
N LEU A 48 -11.22 -6.22 -3.92
CA LEU A 48 -11.29 -6.55 -2.48
C LEU A 48 -12.06 -7.85 -2.21
N ALA A 49 -13.17 -8.07 -2.93
CA ALA A 49 -14.02 -9.24 -2.76
C ALA A 49 -13.34 -10.56 -3.12
N TYR A 50 -12.30 -10.51 -3.94
CA TYR A 50 -11.58 -11.70 -4.41
C TYR A 50 -10.21 -11.86 -3.73
N ASP A 51 -9.53 -10.76 -3.50
CA ASP A 51 -8.10 -10.79 -3.12
C ASP A 51 -7.84 -10.44 -1.66
N VAL A 52 -8.85 -9.98 -0.93
CA VAL A 52 -8.70 -9.60 0.48
C VAL A 52 -9.74 -10.28 1.38
N PHE A 53 -11.03 -10.06 1.14
CA PHE A 53 -12.09 -10.48 2.05
C PHE A 53 -12.19 -11.99 2.27
N PRO A 54 -12.02 -12.86 1.24
CA PRO A 54 -12.14 -14.31 1.44
C PRO A 54 -11.11 -14.90 2.39
N TYR A 55 -9.97 -14.25 2.53
CA TYR A 55 -8.90 -14.73 3.41
C TYR A 55 -9.14 -14.44 4.88
N LYS A 56 -10.05 -13.53 5.22
CA LYS A 56 -10.32 -13.11 6.60
C LYS A 56 -9.03 -12.89 7.39
N PRO A 57 -8.14 -12.02 6.91
CA PRO A 57 -6.81 -11.88 7.48
C PRO A 57 -6.83 -11.30 8.90
N ASP A 58 -5.88 -11.72 9.70
CA ASP A 58 -5.62 -11.09 11.00
C ASP A 58 -4.94 -9.72 10.82
N ILE A 59 -4.09 -9.63 9.80
CA ILE A 59 -3.32 -8.44 9.49
C ILE A 59 -3.36 -8.19 7.99
N ILE A 60 -3.50 -6.93 7.62
CA ILE A 60 -3.28 -6.46 6.25
C ILE A 60 -2.13 -5.46 6.27
N ILE A 61 -1.17 -5.66 5.37
CA ILE A 61 -0.12 -4.69 5.08
C ILE A 61 -0.41 -4.15 3.68
N MET A 62 -0.78 -2.89 3.57
CA MET A 62 -1.18 -2.31 2.29
C MET A 62 -0.30 -1.14 1.88
N GLN A 63 -0.07 -1.04 0.59
CA GLN A 63 0.58 0.09 -0.04
C GLN A 63 -0.09 0.36 -1.39
N GLY A 64 -0.06 1.60 -1.84
CA GLY A 64 -0.64 1.96 -3.13
C GLY A 64 -0.47 3.44 -3.41
N GLY A 65 -0.83 3.84 -4.62
CA GLY A 65 -0.80 5.22 -5.05
C GLY A 65 0.34 5.56 -6.03
N ALA A 66 1.34 4.70 -6.16
CA ALA A 66 2.46 4.95 -7.08
C ALA A 66 1.98 5.04 -8.53
N ASN A 67 1.10 4.16 -8.96
CA ASN A 67 0.57 4.19 -10.32
C ASN A 67 -0.39 5.38 -10.54
N ASP A 68 -1.20 5.75 -9.57
CA ASP A 68 -1.99 6.98 -9.61
C ASP A 68 -1.09 8.20 -9.83
N PHE A 69 0.03 8.24 -9.10
CA PHE A 69 1.02 9.31 -9.20
C PHE A 69 1.71 9.35 -10.57
N LEU A 70 2.09 8.17 -11.09
CA LEU A 70 2.89 8.06 -12.32
C LEU A 70 2.06 8.14 -13.60
N MET A 71 0.79 7.74 -13.59
CA MET A 71 -0.05 7.59 -14.80
C MET A 71 -0.93 8.80 -15.11
N SER A 72 -0.50 9.99 -14.76
CA SER A 72 -1.23 11.25 -15.01
C SER A 72 -2.63 11.33 -14.35
N LEU A 73 -2.87 10.47 -13.37
CA LEU A 73 -4.10 10.45 -12.57
C LEU A 73 -3.91 11.10 -11.20
N TYR A 74 -2.81 11.81 -11.04
CA TYR A 74 -2.44 12.40 -9.77
C TYR A 74 -3.29 13.61 -9.42
N PRO A 75 -4.13 13.53 -8.37
CA PRO A 75 -5.05 14.61 -7.99
C PRO A 75 -4.44 15.61 -7.00
N GLY A 76 -3.17 15.46 -6.65
CA GLY A 76 -2.51 16.18 -5.57
C GLY A 76 -2.30 15.32 -4.32
N ALA A 77 -1.38 15.73 -3.47
CA ALA A 77 -0.93 14.92 -2.33
C ALA A 77 -2.06 14.55 -1.37
N ARG A 78 -2.85 15.53 -0.97
CA ARG A 78 -3.97 15.32 -0.04
C ARG A 78 -5.02 14.38 -0.64
N ALA A 79 -5.44 14.64 -1.86
CA ALA A 79 -6.49 13.85 -2.50
C ALA A 79 -6.04 12.39 -2.74
N LEU A 80 -4.78 12.17 -3.09
CA LEU A 80 -4.24 10.82 -3.24
C LEU A 80 -4.22 10.07 -1.90
N ALA A 81 -3.73 10.73 -0.86
CA ALA A 81 -3.74 10.16 0.49
C ALA A 81 -5.17 9.82 0.95
N GLU A 82 -6.13 10.69 0.69
CA GLU A 82 -7.54 10.44 1.01
C GLU A 82 -8.11 9.23 0.27
N ARG A 83 -7.73 9.01 -1.00
CA ARG A 83 -8.12 7.80 -1.74
C ARG A 83 -7.63 6.53 -1.05
N LEU A 84 -6.36 6.53 -0.63
CA LEU A 84 -5.77 5.37 0.03
C LEU A 84 -6.46 5.09 1.38
N ILE A 85 -6.71 6.12 2.16
CA ILE A 85 -7.40 5.98 3.46
C ILE A 85 -8.85 5.52 3.28
N ARG A 86 -9.56 6.00 2.27
CA ARG A 86 -10.92 5.51 1.97
C ARG A 86 -10.91 4.02 1.66
N LEU A 87 -9.92 3.55 0.92
CA LEU A 87 -9.76 2.12 0.65
C LEU A 87 -9.57 1.34 1.95
N ALA A 88 -8.72 1.83 2.84
CA ALA A 88 -8.51 1.22 4.14
C ALA A 88 -9.79 1.21 5.00
N ARG A 89 -10.57 2.29 4.96
CA ARG A 89 -11.88 2.35 5.65
C ARG A 89 -12.86 1.31 5.12
N ARG A 90 -12.93 1.13 3.80
CA ARG A 90 -13.77 0.08 3.18
C ARG A 90 -13.38 -1.31 3.67
N ILE A 91 -12.09 -1.57 3.77
CA ILE A 91 -11.59 -2.84 4.30
C ILE A 91 -12.01 -3.00 5.77
N ARG A 92 -11.83 -1.99 6.59
CA ARG A 92 -12.19 -2.02 8.02
C ARG A 92 -13.68 -2.24 8.24
N GLU A 93 -14.55 -1.69 7.39
CA GLU A 93 -16.00 -1.90 7.48
C GLU A 93 -16.38 -3.37 7.36
N GLN A 94 -15.71 -4.10 6.46
CA GLN A 94 -15.96 -5.53 6.24
C GLN A 94 -15.17 -6.44 7.18
N LEU A 95 -14.01 -5.97 7.65
CA LEU A 95 -13.07 -6.72 8.48
C LEU A 95 -12.71 -5.91 9.73
N PRO A 96 -13.67 -5.68 10.64
CA PRO A 96 -13.45 -4.76 11.79
C PRO A 96 -12.38 -5.25 12.77
N ASP A 97 -12.10 -6.55 12.81
CA ASP A 97 -11.11 -7.12 13.71
C ASP A 97 -9.71 -7.25 13.08
N THR A 98 -9.59 -6.95 11.79
CA THR A 98 -8.31 -7.00 11.08
C THR A 98 -7.48 -5.77 11.39
N LYS A 99 -6.21 -5.97 11.76
CA LYS A 99 -5.27 -4.88 11.95
C LYS A 99 -4.71 -4.44 10.60
N ILE A 100 -4.81 -3.15 10.30
CA ILE A 100 -4.40 -2.59 9.01
C ILE A 100 -3.17 -1.73 9.20
N TYR A 101 -2.08 -2.12 8.52
CA TYR A 101 -0.86 -1.33 8.39
C TYR A 101 -0.82 -0.69 7.01
N ILE A 102 -0.58 0.60 6.96
CA ILE A 102 -0.48 1.36 5.71
C ILE A 102 0.96 1.83 5.57
N GLU A 103 1.64 1.36 4.54
CA GLU A 103 2.99 1.79 4.22
C GLU A 103 2.97 3.17 3.57
N SER A 104 3.98 3.97 3.85
CA SER A 104 4.27 5.16 3.06
C SER A 104 4.58 4.76 1.62
N MET A 105 4.51 5.71 0.70
CA MET A 105 5.03 5.48 -0.64
C MET A 105 6.55 5.40 -0.61
N TYR A 106 7.10 4.52 -1.43
CA TYR A 106 8.53 4.34 -1.59
C TYR A 106 9.14 5.49 -2.38
N PRO A 107 10.42 5.81 -2.17
CA PRO A 107 11.07 6.85 -2.95
C PRO A 107 11.23 6.42 -4.41
N ALA A 108 11.10 7.37 -5.33
CA ALA A 108 11.38 7.13 -6.73
C ALA A 108 12.89 7.13 -6.98
N TYR A 109 13.37 6.13 -7.71
CA TYR A 109 14.77 6.05 -8.10
C TYR A 109 15.02 6.82 -9.40
N THR A 110 15.44 8.06 -9.28
CA THR A 110 15.46 9.03 -10.38
C THR A 110 16.47 8.73 -11.49
N LYS A 111 17.49 7.92 -11.24
CA LYS A 111 18.56 7.64 -12.25
C LYS A 111 18.14 6.68 -13.37
N ARG A 112 17.04 5.97 -13.23
CA ARG A 112 16.56 5.00 -14.23
C ARG A 112 15.28 5.40 -14.94
N ILE A 113 14.69 6.53 -14.59
CA ILE A 113 13.41 6.95 -15.14
C ILE A 113 13.64 7.86 -16.33
N GLY A 114 14.27 7.33 -17.39
CA GLY A 114 14.31 8.00 -18.70
C GLY A 114 12.96 8.08 -19.40
N LEU A 115 11.88 7.62 -18.72
CA LEU A 115 10.54 7.58 -19.30
C LEU A 115 9.59 8.66 -18.77
N MET A 116 10.03 9.54 -17.84
CA MET A 116 9.17 10.54 -17.22
C MET A 116 9.87 11.87 -17.06
N PRO A 117 9.97 12.66 -18.14
CA PRO A 117 10.73 13.94 -18.14
C PRO A 117 10.26 14.97 -17.12
N SER A 118 8.98 14.99 -16.80
CA SER A 118 8.41 16.01 -15.91
C SER A 118 8.69 15.79 -14.42
N TRP A 119 9.08 14.59 -14.03
CA TRP A 119 9.29 14.22 -12.63
C TRP A 119 10.74 13.84 -12.30
N ALA A 120 11.63 13.91 -13.29
CA ALA A 120 12.96 13.29 -13.24
C ALA A 120 14.01 14.00 -12.37
N GLU A 121 13.75 15.19 -11.84
CA GLU A 121 14.79 16.00 -11.20
C GLU A 121 14.57 16.23 -9.68
N GLY A 122 14.36 15.18 -8.93
CA GLY A 122 14.20 15.28 -7.47
C GLY A 122 12.85 15.84 -7.01
N LYS A 123 12.03 16.34 -7.95
CA LYS A 123 10.69 16.84 -7.66
C LYS A 123 9.74 15.73 -7.25
N SER A 124 9.92 14.52 -7.81
CA SER A 124 9.11 13.36 -7.49
C SER A 124 9.20 12.98 -6.00
N ASN A 125 10.41 12.92 -5.45
CA ASN A 125 10.59 12.54 -4.06
C ASN A 125 10.08 13.62 -3.09
N LYS A 126 10.17 14.89 -3.44
CA LYS A 126 9.56 15.98 -2.66
C LYS A 126 8.05 15.84 -2.62
N GLU A 127 7.44 15.55 -3.75
CA GLU A 127 5.98 15.37 -3.83
C GLU A 127 5.55 14.09 -3.09
N ILE A 128 6.29 12.99 -3.24
CA ILE A 128 6.05 11.75 -2.50
C ILE A 128 6.11 12.01 -0.99
N GLN A 129 7.07 12.80 -0.52
CA GLN A 129 7.15 13.16 0.90
C GLN A 129 5.91 13.94 1.38
N LYS A 130 5.35 14.82 0.54
CA LYS A 130 4.09 15.51 0.83
C LYS A 130 2.93 14.52 0.93
N ILE A 131 2.87 13.56 0.00
CA ILE A 131 1.85 12.49 0.04
C ILE A 131 2.00 11.69 1.34
N ASN A 132 3.21 11.29 1.69
CA ASN A 132 3.48 10.51 2.90
C ASN A 132 3.13 11.27 4.18
N THR A 133 3.37 12.58 4.21
CA THR A 133 2.93 13.44 5.33
C THR A 133 1.39 13.38 5.49
N GLU A 134 0.65 13.45 4.39
CA GLU A 134 -0.80 13.38 4.40
C GLU A 134 -1.30 11.98 4.80
N ILE A 135 -0.66 10.91 4.29
CA ILE A 135 -1.01 9.53 4.68
C ILE A 135 -0.81 9.36 6.19
N GLN A 136 0.33 9.78 6.72
CA GLN A 136 0.62 9.68 8.15
C GLN A 136 -0.41 10.42 9.01
N ARG A 137 -0.77 11.63 8.60
CA ARG A 137 -1.79 12.44 9.28
C ARG A 137 -3.14 11.72 9.32
N LEU A 138 -3.58 11.21 8.18
CA LEU A 138 -4.86 10.52 8.07
C LEU A 138 -4.88 9.19 8.84
N CYS A 139 -3.77 8.45 8.82
CA CYS A 139 -3.63 7.24 9.63
C CYS A 139 -3.83 7.54 11.11
N LYS A 140 -3.21 8.61 11.60
CA LYS A 140 -3.34 9.02 13.00
C LYS A 140 -4.78 9.42 13.34
N GLU A 141 -5.46 10.14 12.46
CA GLU A 141 -6.85 10.55 12.66
C GLU A 141 -7.81 9.37 12.71
N ASP A 142 -7.56 8.35 11.89
CA ASP A 142 -8.45 7.19 11.72
C ASP A 142 -8.01 5.93 12.45
N ASN A 143 -6.95 6.00 13.26
CA ASN A 143 -6.40 4.85 13.99
C ASN A 143 -5.94 3.69 13.09
N PHE A 144 -5.31 4.01 11.97
CA PHE A 144 -4.54 3.04 11.19
C PHE A 144 -3.07 3.09 11.60
N GLU A 145 -2.39 1.95 11.51
CA GLU A 145 -0.95 1.90 11.73
C GLU A 145 -0.22 2.39 10.48
N TYR A 146 0.67 3.36 10.66
CA TYR A 146 1.51 3.89 9.58
C TYR A 146 2.91 3.30 9.65
N VAL A 147 3.42 2.84 8.53
CA VAL A 147 4.78 2.28 8.41
C VAL A 147 5.59 3.12 7.44
N ASP A 148 6.61 3.79 7.92
CA ASP A 148 7.50 4.58 7.07
C ASP A 148 8.53 3.67 6.42
N VAL A 149 8.46 3.58 5.09
CA VAL A 149 9.39 2.81 4.25
C VAL A 149 10.18 3.71 3.29
N PHE A 150 10.01 5.03 3.41
CA PHE A 150 10.64 5.99 2.50
C PHE A 150 12.17 6.02 2.67
N ASP A 151 12.63 6.01 3.91
CA ASP A 151 14.07 6.12 4.25
C ASP A 151 14.75 4.77 4.54
N LYS A 152 14.12 3.66 4.18
CA LYS A 152 14.60 2.30 4.53
C LYS A 152 15.19 1.57 3.35
#